data_328b400c1dfb99ae88ac340b9ca5eb7d
#
_entry.id   328b400c1dfb99ae88ac340b9ca5eb7d
#
_cell.length_a   1.000
_cell.length_b   1.000
_cell.length_c   1.000
_cell.angle_alpha   90.00
_cell.angle_beta   90.00
_cell.angle_gamma   90.00
#
_symmetry.space_group_name_H-M   'P 1'
#
loop_
_entity.id
_entity.type
_entity.pdbx_description
1 polymer ?
#
loop_
_entity_poly.entity_id
_entity_poly.type
_entity_poly.pdbx_seq_one_letter_code
_entity_poly.pdbx_strand_id
1 'polypeptide(L)'
;LYVRKQLVEKTPDVVINVIDSSNLERNLYLTTQLIDMHVRMVCALNMFDETEQRGDNIDVRRLSELFGAPMVPTVFTSGRGVKELFRQVIAVYEDKEDESPSFRHIHINHGHEIENGIREMQEHLKKYPELRQRYSTRYLAIKLLEHDKDVEQLIAPLGDSAEIFRHRDTAAARVKEETGSDSETAIMDAKYGFIHGALEEAGFSTGDKKDTY
;
A
#
# COMPACT_ATOMS: atom_id res chain seq x y z
N LEU A 1 -10.55 -6.31 7.21
CA LEU A 1 -11.03 -7.61 6.71
C LEU A 1 -12.06 -7.48 5.57
N TYR A 2 -13.14 -6.69 5.75
CA TYR A 2 -14.23 -6.57 4.76
C TYR A 2 -13.77 -5.98 3.41
N VAL A 3 -13.05 -4.85 3.41
CA VAL A 3 -12.56 -4.17 2.21
C VAL A 3 -11.67 -5.10 1.37
N ARG A 4 -10.73 -5.80 2.01
CA ARG A 4 -9.83 -6.75 1.36
C ARG A 4 -10.59 -7.86 0.64
N LYS A 5 -11.59 -8.46 1.30
CA LYS A 5 -12.43 -9.51 0.72
C LYS A 5 -13.19 -9.01 -0.51
N GLN A 6 -13.77 -7.81 -0.44
CA GLN A 6 -14.47 -7.20 -1.58
C GLN A 6 -13.56 -6.91 -2.77
N LEU A 7 -12.34 -6.42 -2.53
CA LEU A 7 -11.37 -6.14 -3.59
C LEU A 7 -10.94 -7.42 -4.33
N VAL A 8 -10.78 -8.52 -3.59
CA VAL A 8 -10.42 -9.82 -4.19
C VAL A 8 -11.60 -10.47 -4.93
N GLU A 9 -12.80 -10.42 -4.36
CA GLU A 9 -13.98 -11.08 -4.93
C GLU A 9 -14.52 -10.36 -6.17
N LYS A 10 -14.44 -9.04 -6.21
CA LYS A 10 -15.03 -8.21 -7.29
C LYS A 10 -14.02 -7.61 -8.24
N THR A 11 -12.74 -7.65 -7.94
CA THR A 11 -11.63 -7.15 -8.75
C THR A 11 -11.99 -5.86 -9.51
N PRO A 12 -12.14 -4.71 -8.82
CA PRO A 12 -12.50 -3.45 -9.47
C PRO A 12 -11.39 -3.01 -10.41
N ASP A 13 -11.75 -2.32 -11.49
CA ASP A 13 -10.77 -1.79 -12.46
C ASP A 13 -9.88 -0.70 -11.83
N VAL A 14 -10.49 0.18 -11.02
CA VAL A 14 -9.79 1.25 -10.28
C VAL A 14 -10.43 1.43 -8.91
N VAL A 15 -9.62 1.62 -7.89
CA VAL A 15 -10.04 1.93 -6.52
C VAL A 15 -9.83 3.40 -6.23
N ILE A 16 -10.83 4.08 -5.70
CA ILE A 16 -10.65 5.40 -5.08
C ILE A 16 -10.37 5.18 -3.59
N ASN A 17 -9.14 5.47 -3.18
CA ASN A 17 -8.74 5.41 -1.79
C ASN A 17 -8.89 6.80 -1.15
N VAL A 18 -9.88 6.95 -0.27
CA VAL A 18 -10.14 8.21 0.43
C VAL A 18 -9.29 8.28 1.69
N ILE A 19 -8.40 9.26 1.73
CA ILE A 19 -7.43 9.49 2.79
C ILE A 19 -7.82 10.75 3.54
N ASP A 20 -7.91 10.68 4.86
CA ASP A 20 -8.00 11.83 5.72
C ASP A 20 -6.64 12.54 5.76
N SER A 21 -6.55 13.71 5.11
CA SER A 21 -5.29 14.45 5.02
C SER A 21 -4.88 15.10 6.35
N SER A 22 -5.81 15.19 7.31
CA SER A 22 -5.49 15.66 8.66
C SER A 22 -4.68 14.66 9.49
N ASN A 23 -4.63 13.40 9.04
CA ASN A 23 -3.89 12.31 9.69
C ASN A 23 -3.23 11.39 8.64
N LEU A 24 -2.35 11.98 7.82
CA LEU A 24 -1.77 11.33 6.64
C LEU A 24 -1.03 10.04 6.97
N GLU A 25 -0.14 10.07 7.95
CA GLU A 25 0.73 8.92 8.28
C GLU A 25 -0.08 7.65 8.54
N ARG A 26 -1.09 7.75 9.41
CA ARG A 26 -1.95 6.63 9.75
C ARG A 26 -2.77 6.15 8.55
N ASN A 27 -3.30 7.07 7.76
CA ASN A 27 -4.17 6.74 6.63
C ASN A 27 -3.39 6.20 5.42
N LEU A 28 -2.13 6.61 5.23
CA LEU A 28 -1.25 6.08 4.19
C LEU A 28 -0.87 4.61 4.43
N TYR A 29 -1.01 4.09 5.65
CA TYR A 29 -0.78 2.68 5.92
C TYR A 29 -1.74 1.77 5.11
N LEU A 30 -3.02 2.13 4.99
CA LEU A 30 -3.95 1.40 4.10
C LEU A 30 -3.48 1.46 2.64
N THR A 31 -2.93 2.60 2.21
CA THR A 31 -2.38 2.74 0.85
C THR A 31 -1.25 1.75 0.59
N THR A 32 -0.38 1.50 1.57
CA THR A 32 0.68 0.48 1.44
C THR A 32 0.11 -0.93 1.28
N GLN A 33 -0.99 -1.24 1.92
CA GLN A 33 -1.66 -2.54 1.77
C GLN A 33 -2.30 -2.69 0.38
N LEU A 34 -2.86 -1.62 -0.18
CA LEU A 34 -3.40 -1.61 -1.54
C LEU A 34 -2.28 -1.77 -2.59
N ILE A 35 -1.10 -1.19 -2.34
CA ILE A 35 0.11 -1.41 -3.16
C ILE A 35 0.46 -2.90 -3.19
N ASP A 36 0.51 -3.56 -2.04
CA ASP A 36 0.82 -4.99 -1.95
C ASP A 36 -0.17 -5.85 -2.75
N MET A 37 -1.45 -5.46 -2.76
CA MET A 37 -2.51 -6.14 -3.52
C MET A 37 -2.44 -5.90 -5.03
N HIS A 38 -1.58 -5.01 -5.51
CA HIS A 38 -1.47 -4.60 -6.92
C HIS A 38 -2.77 -4.04 -7.51
N VAL A 39 -3.61 -3.42 -6.71
CA VAL A 39 -4.82 -2.75 -7.23
C VAL A 39 -4.46 -1.41 -7.85
N ARG A 40 -5.08 -1.09 -8.98
CA ARG A 40 -5.01 0.25 -9.57
C ARG A 40 -5.81 1.20 -8.71
N MET A 41 -5.23 2.34 -8.33
CA MET A 41 -5.89 3.27 -7.42
C MET A 41 -5.60 4.72 -7.74
N VAL A 42 -6.51 5.58 -7.30
CA VAL A 42 -6.34 7.02 -7.18
C VAL A 42 -6.65 7.39 -5.74
N CYS A 43 -5.79 8.19 -5.11
CA CYS A 43 -5.96 8.61 -3.73
C CYS A 43 -6.61 10.00 -3.68
N ALA A 44 -7.72 10.12 -2.94
CA ALA A 44 -8.31 11.40 -2.63
C ALA A 44 -7.81 11.86 -1.26
N LEU A 45 -6.99 12.91 -1.22
CA LEU A 45 -6.56 13.54 0.03
C LEU A 45 -7.69 14.46 0.50
N ASN A 46 -8.65 13.89 1.22
CA ASN A 46 -9.86 14.61 1.65
C ASN A 46 -9.60 15.43 2.91
N MET A 47 -10.48 16.36 3.21
CA MET A 47 -10.32 17.35 4.28
C MET A 47 -9.04 18.20 4.10
N PHE A 48 -8.65 18.45 2.86
CA PHE A 48 -7.40 19.14 2.55
C PHE A 48 -7.42 20.61 3.00
N ASP A 49 -8.60 21.20 3.13
CA ASP A 49 -8.80 22.52 3.73
C ASP A 49 -8.34 22.60 5.20
N GLU A 50 -8.49 21.53 5.97
CA GLU A 50 -7.95 21.46 7.33
C GLU A 50 -6.42 21.45 7.34
N THR A 51 -5.80 20.73 6.39
CA THR A 51 -4.35 20.72 6.18
C THR A 51 -3.83 22.13 5.84
N GLU A 52 -4.52 22.84 4.92
CA GLU A 52 -4.21 24.23 4.57
C GLU A 52 -4.40 25.19 5.76
N GLN A 53 -5.48 25.05 6.51
CA GLN A 53 -5.76 25.91 7.68
C GLN A 53 -4.73 25.73 8.81
N ARG A 54 -4.18 24.54 8.99
CA ARG A 54 -3.09 24.29 9.94
C ARG A 54 -1.75 24.84 9.47
N GLY A 55 -1.65 25.21 8.21
CA GLY A 55 -0.38 25.62 7.60
C GLY A 55 0.55 24.46 7.33
N ASP A 56 0.01 23.23 7.27
CA ASP A 56 0.79 22.06 6.88
C ASP A 56 1.23 22.22 5.42
N ASN A 57 2.47 21.86 5.13
CA ASN A 57 3.02 21.91 3.79
C ASN A 57 3.28 20.49 3.29
N ILE A 58 2.95 20.22 2.02
CA ILE A 58 3.21 18.94 1.38
C ILE A 58 3.25 19.11 -0.14
N ASP A 59 4.29 18.57 -0.77
CA ASP A 59 4.33 18.39 -2.22
C ASP A 59 3.53 17.15 -2.63
N VAL A 60 2.25 17.38 -2.96
CA VAL A 60 1.32 16.31 -3.35
C VAL A 60 1.78 15.59 -4.61
N ARG A 61 2.42 16.31 -5.56
CA ARG A 61 2.96 15.70 -6.77
C ARG A 61 4.08 14.72 -6.44
N ARG A 62 5.01 15.15 -5.58
CA ARG A 62 6.11 14.29 -5.14
C ARG A 62 5.60 13.06 -4.39
N LEU A 63 4.62 13.26 -3.52
CA LEU A 63 3.97 12.14 -2.81
C LEU A 63 3.32 11.15 -3.78
N SER A 64 2.61 11.64 -4.83
CA SER A 64 2.03 10.80 -5.89
C SER A 64 3.10 9.97 -6.61
N GLU A 65 4.23 10.58 -6.95
CA GLU A 65 5.36 9.89 -7.60
C GLU A 65 5.93 8.77 -6.72
N LEU A 66 6.09 9.03 -5.43
CA LEU A 66 6.65 8.07 -4.46
C LEU A 66 5.73 6.88 -4.21
N PHE A 67 4.43 7.12 -4.12
CA PHE A 67 3.43 6.05 -3.96
C PHE A 67 3.02 5.37 -5.26
N GLY A 68 3.41 5.92 -6.41
CA GLY A 68 3.07 5.39 -7.73
C GLY A 68 1.57 5.49 -8.06
N ALA A 69 0.82 6.35 -7.37
CA ALA A 69 -0.61 6.53 -7.55
C ALA A 69 -0.97 8.03 -7.55
N PRO A 70 -1.84 8.50 -8.44
CA PRO A 70 -2.30 9.88 -8.41
C PRO A 70 -2.92 10.20 -7.04
N MET A 71 -2.50 11.33 -6.47
CA MET A 71 -3.08 11.87 -5.24
C MET A 71 -3.71 13.21 -5.55
N VAL A 72 -4.98 13.39 -5.18
CA VAL A 72 -5.78 14.57 -5.50
C VAL A 72 -6.29 15.21 -4.21
N PRO A 73 -5.90 16.48 -3.92
CA PRO A 73 -6.48 17.23 -2.82
C PRO A 73 -7.98 17.41 -3.05
N THR A 74 -8.79 17.06 -2.06
CA THR A 74 -10.25 17.15 -2.12
C THR A 74 -10.85 17.73 -0.83
N VAL A 75 -12.00 18.37 -0.99
CA VAL A 75 -12.89 18.78 0.11
C VAL A 75 -14.29 18.36 -0.31
N PHE A 76 -14.70 17.16 0.08
CA PHE A 76 -15.97 16.59 -0.42
C PHE A 76 -17.20 17.38 -0.02
N THR A 77 -17.19 18.07 1.13
CA THR A 77 -18.28 18.91 1.59
C THR A 77 -18.56 20.09 0.67
N SER A 78 -17.55 20.63 0.00
CA SER A 78 -17.67 21.72 -0.98
C SER A 78 -17.61 21.27 -2.43
N GLY A 79 -17.29 19.99 -2.69
CA GLY A 79 -17.05 19.46 -4.03
C GLY A 79 -15.69 19.84 -4.63
N ARG A 80 -14.82 20.53 -3.89
CA ARG A 80 -13.47 20.91 -4.34
C ARG A 80 -12.66 19.67 -4.67
N GLY A 81 -12.00 19.66 -5.84
CA GLY A 81 -11.13 18.58 -6.28
C GLY A 81 -11.84 17.34 -6.85
N VAL A 82 -13.17 17.21 -6.71
CA VAL A 82 -13.93 16.03 -7.14
C VAL A 82 -13.85 15.82 -8.65
N LYS A 83 -13.94 16.90 -9.45
CA LYS A 83 -13.80 16.80 -10.90
C LYS A 83 -12.41 16.29 -11.32
N GLU A 84 -11.38 16.78 -10.66
CA GLU A 84 -10.00 16.34 -10.89
C GLU A 84 -9.82 14.89 -10.48
N LEU A 85 -10.38 14.48 -9.32
CA LEU A 85 -10.35 13.09 -8.87
C LEU A 85 -10.90 12.14 -9.93
N PHE A 86 -12.09 12.44 -10.48
CA PHE A 86 -12.68 11.59 -11.53
C PHE A 86 -11.88 11.64 -12.83
N ARG A 87 -11.27 12.76 -13.19
CA ARG A 87 -10.37 12.84 -14.34
C ARG A 87 -9.18 11.88 -14.18
N GLN A 88 -8.58 11.85 -12.99
CA GLN A 88 -7.49 10.92 -12.67
C GLN A 88 -7.96 9.45 -12.70
N VAL A 89 -9.16 9.16 -12.20
CA VAL A 89 -9.72 7.81 -12.25
C VAL A 89 -9.88 7.33 -13.69
N ILE A 90 -10.40 8.19 -14.58
CA ILE A 90 -10.54 7.88 -16.01
C ILE A 90 -9.16 7.67 -16.65
N ALA A 91 -8.19 8.53 -16.36
CA ALA A 91 -6.83 8.41 -16.87
C ALA A 91 -6.17 7.07 -16.47
N VAL A 92 -6.29 6.68 -15.20
CA VAL A 92 -5.79 5.40 -14.70
C VAL A 92 -6.53 4.22 -15.32
N TYR A 93 -7.86 4.32 -15.51
CA TYR A 93 -8.66 3.28 -16.15
C TYR A 93 -8.27 3.09 -17.62
N GLU A 94 -8.10 4.17 -18.38
CA GLU A 94 -7.75 4.15 -19.78
C GLU A 94 -6.23 3.98 -20.03
N ASP A 95 -5.42 3.96 -18.99
CA ASP A 95 -3.95 3.84 -19.04
C ASP A 95 -3.29 4.94 -19.90
N LYS A 96 -3.85 6.16 -19.84
CA LYS A 96 -3.31 7.32 -20.57
C LYS A 96 -2.10 7.88 -19.85
N GLU A 97 -0.92 7.51 -20.34
CA GLU A 97 0.37 7.95 -19.78
C GLU A 97 0.64 9.46 -19.93
N ASP A 98 -0.02 10.16 -20.86
CA ASP A 98 0.36 11.50 -21.28
C ASP A 98 -0.20 12.65 -20.42
N GLU A 99 -1.18 12.44 -19.56
CA GLU A 99 -1.87 13.55 -18.88
C GLU A 99 -1.65 13.68 -17.36
N SER A 100 -0.97 12.70 -16.73
CA SER A 100 -0.77 12.73 -15.27
C SER A 100 0.34 11.78 -14.85
N PRO A 101 0.87 11.87 -13.61
CA PRO A 101 1.67 10.78 -13.05
C PRO A 101 0.81 9.52 -13.08
N SER A 102 1.00 8.73 -14.14
CA SER A 102 0.29 7.50 -14.41
C SER A 102 0.45 6.57 -13.22
N PHE A 103 -0.58 5.79 -12.93
CA PHE A 103 -0.49 4.73 -11.94
C PHE A 103 0.70 3.82 -12.29
N ARG A 104 1.61 3.65 -11.34
CA ARG A 104 2.79 2.81 -11.48
C ARG A 104 2.86 1.82 -10.33
N HIS A 105 2.92 0.53 -10.63
CA HIS A 105 3.18 -0.46 -9.60
C HIS A 105 4.55 -0.23 -8.97
N ILE A 106 4.55 0.05 -7.69
CA ILE A 106 5.76 0.10 -6.86
C ILE A 106 5.78 -1.09 -5.91
N HIS A 107 6.94 -1.39 -5.37
CA HIS A 107 7.11 -2.38 -4.29
C HIS A 107 7.78 -1.70 -3.11
N ILE A 108 7.20 -1.86 -1.93
CA ILE A 108 7.83 -1.45 -0.69
C ILE A 108 8.87 -2.53 -0.34
N ASN A 109 10.10 -2.12 -0.09
CA ASN A 109 11.16 -3.00 0.35
C ASN A 109 11.02 -3.25 1.85
N HIS A 110 10.86 -4.52 2.24
CA HIS A 110 10.67 -4.92 3.64
C HIS A 110 11.96 -5.40 4.32
N GLY A 111 13.12 -5.22 3.67
CA GLY A 111 14.40 -5.73 4.17
C GLY A 111 14.79 -7.07 3.54
N HIS A 112 16.07 -7.39 3.61
CA HIS A 112 16.71 -8.46 2.85
C HIS A 112 16.07 -9.83 3.09
N GLU A 113 15.89 -10.23 4.36
CA GLU A 113 15.40 -11.57 4.69
C GLU A 113 13.91 -11.74 4.34
N ILE A 114 13.09 -10.69 4.53
CA ILE A 114 11.68 -10.69 4.11
C ILE A 114 11.58 -10.80 2.59
N GLU A 115 12.37 -10.00 1.85
CA GLU A 115 12.33 -10.01 0.38
C GLU A 115 12.83 -11.35 -0.21
N ASN A 116 13.80 -11.99 0.42
CA ASN A 116 14.24 -13.34 0.05
C ASN A 116 13.11 -14.36 0.29
N GLY A 117 12.49 -14.35 1.46
CA GLY A 117 11.37 -15.23 1.77
C GLY A 117 10.19 -15.04 0.82
N ILE A 118 9.85 -13.78 0.48
CA ILE A 118 8.83 -13.47 -0.53
C ILE A 118 9.17 -14.12 -1.87
N ARG A 119 10.41 -13.98 -2.33
CA ARG A 119 10.86 -14.55 -3.61
C ARG A 119 10.78 -16.06 -3.62
N GLU A 120 11.28 -16.70 -2.55
CA GLU A 120 11.24 -18.16 -2.41
C GLU A 120 9.80 -18.70 -2.44
N MET A 121 8.88 -18.10 -1.69
CA MET A 121 7.46 -18.48 -1.71
C MET A 121 6.80 -18.22 -3.06
N GLN A 122 7.16 -17.13 -3.74
CA GLN A 122 6.60 -16.80 -5.05
C GLN A 122 6.95 -17.85 -6.12
N GLU A 123 8.12 -18.51 -6.07
CA GLU A 123 8.48 -19.57 -7.01
C GLU A 123 7.50 -20.75 -6.97
N HIS A 124 6.91 -21.02 -5.80
CA HIS A 124 5.87 -22.04 -5.66
C HIS A 124 4.47 -21.49 -6.02
N LEU A 125 4.13 -20.30 -5.52
CA LEU A 125 2.82 -19.69 -5.76
C LEU A 125 2.53 -19.43 -7.25
N LYS A 126 3.55 -19.12 -8.04
CA LYS A 126 3.43 -18.89 -9.49
C LYS A 126 2.96 -20.13 -10.27
N LYS A 127 3.09 -21.32 -9.71
CA LYS A 127 2.65 -22.58 -10.34
C LYS A 127 1.14 -22.75 -10.38
N TYR A 128 0.38 -21.89 -9.65
CA TYR A 128 -1.08 -21.98 -9.50
C TYR A 128 -1.76 -20.82 -10.26
N PRO A 129 -2.20 -21.03 -11.53
CA PRO A 129 -2.80 -19.98 -12.35
C PRO A 129 -4.08 -19.39 -11.73
N GLU A 130 -4.89 -20.20 -11.08
CA GLU A 130 -6.13 -19.79 -10.40
C GLU A 130 -5.89 -18.80 -9.26
N LEU A 131 -4.77 -18.95 -8.54
CA LEU A 131 -4.37 -17.97 -7.53
C LEU A 131 -3.92 -16.66 -8.18
N ARG A 132 -3.11 -16.77 -9.25
CA ARG A 132 -2.56 -15.60 -9.95
C ARG A 132 -3.61 -14.74 -10.63
N GLN A 133 -4.74 -15.31 -11.02
CA GLN A 133 -5.87 -14.57 -11.59
C GLN A 133 -6.56 -13.68 -10.55
N ARG A 134 -6.48 -14.03 -9.28
CA ARG A 134 -7.21 -13.36 -8.18
C ARG A 134 -6.32 -12.57 -7.23
N TYR A 135 -5.06 -12.98 -7.10
CA TYR A 135 -4.14 -12.42 -6.10
C TYR A 135 -2.76 -12.14 -6.72
N SER A 136 -2.12 -11.07 -6.26
CA SER A 136 -0.68 -10.92 -6.41
C SER A 136 0.03 -12.00 -5.58
N THR A 137 0.97 -12.74 -6.19
CA THR A 137 1.76 -13.74 -5.46
C THR A 137 2.63 -13.09 -4.38
N ARG A 138 3.06 -11.83 -4.59
CA ARG A 138 3.77 -11.03 -3.60
C ARG A 138 2.87 -10.73 -2.39
N TYR A 139 1.64 -10.31 -2.64
CA TYR A 139 0.66 -10.08 -1.58
C TYR A 139 0.44 -11.34 -0.73
N LEU A 140 0.25 -12.50 -1.36
CA LEU A 140 0.08 -13.77 -0.64
C LEU A 140 1.30 -14.08 0.23
N ALA A 141 2.52 -13.90 -0.30
CA ALA A 141 3.76 -14.14 0.43
C ALA A 141 3.91 -13.19 1.63
N ILE A 142 3.62 -11.90 1.46
CA ILE A 142 3.62 -10.92 2.55
C ILE A 142 2.60 -11.32 3.63
N LYS A 143 1.39 -11.70 3.24
CA LYS A 143 0.34 -12.13 4.18
C LYS A 143 0.69 -13.41 4.93
N LEU A 144 1.39 -14.33 4.30
CA LEU A 144 1.93 -15.52 4.98
C LEU A 144 2.97 -15.13 6.05
N LEU A 145 3.87 -14.18 5.75
CA LEU A 145 4.84 -13.66 6.72
C LEU A 145 4.19 -12.85 7.85
N GLU A 146 3.01 -12.27 7.61
CA GLU A 146 2.16 -11.65 8.64
C GLU A 146 1.28 -12.69 9.38
N HIS A 147 1.42 -13.99 9.12
CA HIS A 147 0.63 -15.07 9.69
C HIS A 147 -0.89 -14.89 9.53
N ASP A 148 -1.31 -14.35 8.38
CA ASP A 148 -2.72 -14.12 8.06
C ASP A 148 -3.46 -15.45 7.87
N LYS A 149 -4.43 -15.72 8.74
CA LYS A 149 -5.14 -16.99 8.79
C LYS A 149 -5.96 -17.30 7.55
N ASP A 150 -6.54 -16.29 6.90
CA ASP A 150 -7.33 -16.48 5.69
C ASP A 150 -6.42 -16.94 4.54
N VAL A 151 -5.23 -16.36 4.45
CA VAL A 151 -4.23 -16.75 3.43
C VAL A 151 -3.62 -18.11 3.76
N GLU A 152 -3.32 -18.41 5.03
CA GLU A 152 -2.87 -19.74 5.42
C GLU A 152 -3.87 -20.82 5.00
N GLN A 153 -5.19 -20.61 5.25
CA GLN A 153 -6.24 -21.53 4.82
C GLN A 153 -6.38 -21.65 3.31
N LEU A 154 -6.14 -20.57 2.57
CA LEU A 154 -6.13 -20.57 1.11
C LEU A 154 -4.96 -21.40 0.54
N ILE A 155 -3.81 -21.36 1.18
CA ILE A 155 -2.58 -22.04 0.72
C ILE A 155 -2.52 -23.49 1.17
N ALA A 156 -3.09 -23.82 2.34
CA ALA A 156 -3.00 -25.16 2.94
C ALA A 156 -3.39 -26.34 2.00
N PRO A 157 -4.41 -26.25 1.12
CA PRO A 157 -4.77 -27.35 0.23
C PRO A 157 -3.85 -27.50 -1.01
N LEU A 158 -2.90 -26.60 -1.24
CA LEU A 158 -2.01 -26.66 -2.40
C LEU A 158 -0.97 -27.79 -2.25
N GLY A 159 -0.57 -28.38 -3.38
CA GLY A 159 0.44 -29.46 -3.40
C GLY A 159 1.80 -29.01 -2.86
N ASP A 160 2.18 -27.73 -3.08
CA ASP A 160 3.45 -27.15 -2.61
C ASP A 160 3.31 -26.47 -1.22
N SER A 161 2.19 -26.63 -0.51
CA SER A 161 1.92 -25.90 0.75
C SER A 161 3.00 -26.12 1.81
N ALA A 162 3.50 -27.35 1.95
CA ALA A 162 4.56 -27.67 2.91
C ALA A 162 5.84 -26.88 2.64
N GLU A 163 6.26 -26.77 1.37
CA GLU A 163 7.43 -25.98 0.97
C GLU A 163 7.19 -24.48 1.15
N ILE A 164 6.02 -23.98 0.80
CA ILE A 164 5.65 -22.58 0.98
C ILE A 164 5.73 -22.20 2.47
N PHE A 165 5.15 -23.03 3.35
CA PHE A 165 5.20 -22.78 4.80
C PHE A 165 6.62 -22.92 5.36
N ARG A 166 7.43 -23.86 4.85
CA ARG A 166 8.83 -23.99 5.24
C ARG A 166 9.63 -22.73 4.88
N HIS A 167 9.44 -22.15 3.69
CA HIS A 167 10.09 -20.89 3.29
C HIS A 167 9.64 -19.72 4.15
N ARG A 168 8.35 -19.62 4.46
CA ARG A 168 7.81 -18.63 5.40
C ARG A 168 8.50 -18.72 6.76
N ASP A 169 8.53 -19.92 7.35
CA ASP A 169 9.06 -20.11 8.70
C ASP A 169 10.57 -19.86 8.76
N THR A 170 11.28 -20.25 7.71
CA THR A 170 12.73 -19.96 7.57
C THR A 170 12.99 -18.47 7.50
N ALA A 171 12.23 -17.73 6.66
CA ALA A 171 12.37 -16.29 6.54
C ALA A 171 12.01 -15.59 7.86
N ALA A 172 10.92 -15.98 8.51
CA ALA A 172 10.51 -15.42 9.81
C ALA A 172 11.58 -15.64 10.90
N ALA A 173 12.21 -16.83 10.93
CA ALA A 173 13.30 -17.11 11.86
C ALA A 173 14.54 -16.24 11.62
N ARG A 174 14.94 -16.04 10.36
CA ARG A 174 16.05 -15.16 9.98
C ARG A 174 15.77 -13.69 10.33
N VAL A 175 14.55 -13.20 10.05
CA VAL A 175 14.15 -11.85 10.44
C VAL A 175 14.28 -11.66 11.94
N LYS A 176 13.82 -12.63 12.73
CA LYS A 176 13.91 -12.56 14.18
C LYS A 176 15.36 -12.58 14.69
N GLU A 177 16.22 -13.37 14.05
CA GLU A 177 17.67 -13.42 14.38
C GLU A 177 18.35 -12.09 14.05
N GLU A 178 18.03 -11.48 12.89
CA GLU A 178 18.64 -10.23 12.43
C GLU A 178 18.15 -9.00 13.20
N THR A 179 16.82 -8.90 13.44
CA THR A 179 16.17 -7.68 13.94
C THR A 179 15.71 -7.77 15.39
N GLY A 180 15.60 -8.98 15.94
CA GLY A 180 14.98 -9.23 17.24
C GLY A 180 13.44 -9.20 17.23
N SER A 181 12.82 -8.81 16.11
CA SER A 181 11.36 -8.69 15.93
C SER A 181 10.80 -9.87 15.16
N ASP A 182 9.50 -10.16 15.32
CA ASP A 182 8.80 -11.09 14.42
C ASP A 182 8.59 -10.47 13.03
N SER A 183 8.27 -11.31 12.05
CA SER A 183 8.12 -10.90 10.65
C SER A 183 6.95 -9.94 10.44
N GLU A 184 5.85 -10.06 11.19
CA GLU A 184 4.71 -9.14 11.13
C GLU A 184 5.11 -7.73 11.56
N THR A 185 5.79 -7.62 12.70
CA THR A 185 6.32 -6.35 13.20
C THR A 185 7.33 -5.73 12.23
N ALA A 186 8.25 -6.53 11.71
CA ALA A 186 9.26 -6.06 10.75
C ALA A 186 8.63 -5.53 9.44
N ILE A 187 7.58 -6.19 8.93
CA ILE A 187 6.83 -5.72 7.76
C ILE A 187 6.10 -4.40 8.07
N MET A 188 5.46 -4.30 9.24
CA MET A 188 4.80 -3.09 9.68
C MET A 188 5.78 -1.92 9.80
N ASP A 189 6.92 -2.13 10.43
CA ASP A 189 7.99 -1.13 10.59
C ASP A 189 8.53 -0.67 9.23
N ALA A 190 8.74 -1.58 8.28
CA ALA A 190 9.17 -1.25 6.93
C ALA A 190 8.13 -0.38 6.19
N LYS A 191 6.84 -0.67 6.34
CA LYS A 191 5.76 0.13 5.77
C LYS A 191 5.71 1.53 6.36
N TYR A 192 5.81 1.67 7.67
CA TYR A 192 5.89 2.98 8.32
C TYR A 192 7.17 3.72 7.95
N GLY A 193 8.31 3.04 7.87
CA GLY A 193 9.55 3.61 7.38
C GLY A 193 9.43 4.18 5.97
N PHE A 194 8.77 3.46 5.07
CA PHE A 194 8.45 3.94 3.73
C PHE A 194 7.56 5.19 3.77
N ILE A 195 6.48 5.18 4.57
CA ILE A 195 5.56 6.31 4.73
C ILE A 195 6.31 7.55 5.25
N HIS A 196 7.10 7.39 6.30
CA HIS A 196 7.90 8.49 6.87
C HIS A 196 8.88 9.07 5.84
N GLY A 197 9.63 8.21 5.14
CA GLY A 197 10.56 8.65 4.12
C GLY A 197 9.85 9.38 2.96
N ALA A 198 8.69 8.89 2.54
CA ALA A 198 7.91 9.54 1.48
C ALA A 198 7.35 10.90 1.92
N LEU A 199 6.85 11.02 3.15
CA LEU A 199 6.37 12.29 3.70
C LEU A 199 7.51 13.29 3.86
N GLU A 200 8.66 12.87 4.36
CA GLU A 200 9.86 13.70 4.47
C GLU A 200 10.33 14.20 3.09
N GLU A 201 10.42 13.31 2.10
CA GLU A 201 10.84 13.64 0.73
C GLU A 201 9.81 14.52 0.01
N ALA A 202 8.52 14.42 0.35
CA ALA A 202 7.47 15.33 -0.12
C ALA A 202 7.43 16.65 0.68
N GLY A 203 8.38 16.91 1.56
CA GLY A 203 8.49 18.12 2.35
C GLY A 203 7.34 18.31 3.34
N PHE A 204 6.73 17.21 3.81
CA PHE A 204 5.65 17.29 4.78
C PHE A 204 6.15 17.90 6.09
N SER A 205 5.51 19.00 6.48
CA SER A 205 5.74 19.63 7.76
C SER A 205 4.40 20.09 8.34
N THR A 206 4.19 19.81 9.62
CA THR A 206 3.05 20.35 10.34
C THR A 206 3.30 21.83 10.65
N GLY A 207 2.31 22.68 10.34
CA GLY A 207 2.38 24.08 10.74
C GLY A 207 2.46 24.14 12.26
N ASP A 208 3.61 24.56 12.78
CA ASP A 208 3.75 24.86 14.20
C ASP A 208 2.67 25.85 14.60
N LYS A 209 1.78 25.47 15.50
CA LYS A 209 1.08 26.45 16.29
C LYS A 209 2.19 27.23 17.02
N LYS A 210 2.58 28.39 16.49
CA LYS A 210 3.26 29.39 17.28
C LYS A 210 2.35 29.67 18.46
N ASP A 211 2.65 29.12 19.60
CA ASP A 211 2.11 29.57 20.87
C ASP A 211 2.42 31.04 20.95
N THR A 212 1.44 31.84 20.61
CA THR A 212 1.47 33.29 20.88
C THR A 212 1.17 33.40 22.37
N TYR A 213 2.20 33.57 23.17
CA TYR A 213 2.11 34.09 24.51
C TYR A 213 1.75 35.57 24.49
#